data_76dd6ccd6a3afd02026078352a086325
#
_entry.id   76dd6ccd6a3afd02026078352a086325
#
_cell.length_a   1.000
_cell.length_b   1.000
_cell.length_c   1.000
_cell.angle_alpha   90.00
_cell.angle_beta   90.00
_cell.angle_gamma   90.00
#
_symmetry.space_group_name_H-M   'P 1'
#
loop_
_entity.id
_entity.type
_entity.pdbx_description
1 polymer ?
#
loop_
_entity_poly.entity_id
_entity_poly.type
_entity_poly.pdbx_seq_one_letter_code
_entity_poly.pdbx_strand_id
1 'polypeptide(L)'
;MRRRTLVAAGLAAGLALALPSAAAAHGLVGKQDLPIPRWLFAWGAAGVLIVSFVALATLWPSPRLQELRERVVWRVPAARALEILGGAIGVFVFAVVVYAGLAGSQSPQENLAPTFVYYVFWVAIPFLSFLIGDVFRLFNPWRAIAVAAAWLAARVGGRDALPEPLPYPRALGRWPAAIGILVFAWVELVYVDRDDPSTLAIMALAYAAVQLVGMSLYGIRPWLRNADPFGVTFSLLARLSPLHWRDGRLAVRKPLAGVVALDPRPGTVALVCVMIGTTSFDGFSMGTVWNDVAPDVQKLFMDIGLGAEVALQIAFTLGLLAMVLLVAALYRLGVEGMRTVGEAHSAQELARAFAHTLVPIALAYLVAHYFSALTYQAQAMAYLISDPLGDGSNLFGTASASIDYSWISANAIWYVQVGALIVGHVCGLILAHDRALALYRDARAATRSQYWMLVVMVGFTSLGLWLLSAASQ
;
A
#
# COMPACT_ATOMS: atom_id res chain seq x y z
N MET A 1 39.47 -14.73 39.50
CA MET A 1 38.06 -14.58 39.20
C MET A 1 37.69 -13.18 38.65
N ARG A 2 38.25 -12.07 39.14
CA ARG A 2 37.90 -10.68 38.69
C ARG A 2 38.19 -10.32 37.22
N ARG A 3 39.18 -10.93 36.55
CA ARG A 3 39.50 -10.64 35.13
C ARG A 3 38.49 -11.24 34.14
N ARG A 4 37.89 -12.40 34.44
CA ARG A 4 36.90 -13.06 33.56
C ARG A 4 35.55 -12.36 33.60
N THR A 5 35.16 -11.79 34.73
CA THR A 5 33.94 -11.01 34.88
C THR A 5 33.99 -9.65 34.17
N LEU A 6 35.18 -8.99 34.13
CA LEU A 6 35.35 -7.74 33.40
C LEU A 6 35.37 -7.93 31.88
N VAL A 7 35.90 -9.04 31.38
CA VAL A 7 35.87 -9.37 29.96
C VAL A 7 34.46 -9.77 29.52
N ALA A 8 33.70 -10.51 30.33
CA ALA A 8 32.30 -10.83 30.04
C ALA A 8 31.38 -9.60 30.09
N ALA A 9 31.62 -8.66 31.01
CA ALA A 9 30.90 -7.40 31.10
C ALA A 9 31.25 -6.47 29.91
N GLY A 10 32.50 -6.45 29.46
CA GLY A 10 32.93 -5.68 28.27
C GLY A 10 32.36 -6.25 26.97
N LEU A 11 32.29 -7.57 26.84
CA LEU A 11 31.64 -8.24 25.70
C LEU A 11 30.13 -8.06 25.69
N ALA A 12 29.46 -8.10 26.84
CA ALA A 12 28.04 -7.83 26.95
C ALA A 12 27.69 -6.36 26.66
N ALA A 13 28.53 -5.42 27.09
CA ALA A 13 28.39 -4.01 26.76
C ALA A 13 28.71 -3.72 25.28
N GLY A 14 29.68 -4.41 24.69
CA GLY A 14 29.99 -4.33 23.27
C GLY A 14 28.91 -4.94 22.38
N LEU A 15 28.28 -6.05 22.81
CA LEU A 15 27.10 -6.61 22.11
C LEU A 15 25.87 -5.72 22.24
N ALA A 16 25.66 -5.04 23.36
CA ALA A 16 24.54 -4.10 23.52
C ALA A 16 24.70 -2.81 22.71
N LEU A 17 25.94 -2.44 22.34
CA LEU A 17 26.25 -1.30 21.46
C LEU A 17 26.29 -1.70 19.96
N ALA A 18 26.35 -3.02 19.67
CA ALA A 18 26.33 -3.55 18.30
C ALA A 18 24.97 -4.07 17.85
N LEU A 19 23.97 -4.00 18.72
CA LEU A 19 22.59 -4.16 18.25
C LEU A 19 22.26 -2.86 17.48
N PRO A 20 21.98 -2.94 16.15
CA PRO A 20 21.39 -1.80 15.49
C PRO A 20 20.15 -1.45 16.32
N SER A 21 20.07 -0.21 16.76
CA SER A 21 18.82 0.32 17.32
C SER A 21 17.72 -0.14 16.37
N ALA A 22 16.89 -1.07 16.83
CA ALA A 22 15.73 -1.50 16.07
C ALA A 22 15.04 -0.20 15.66
N ALA A 23 15.11 0.10 14.37
CA ALA A 23 14.61 1.32 13.83
C ALA A 23 13.13 1.38 14.22
N ALA A 24 12.80 2.24 15.18
CA ALA A 24 11.44 2.63 15.50
C ALA A 24 10.86 3.44 14.32
N ALA A 25 11.15 2.97 13.09
CA ALA A 25 10.85 3.66 11.84
C ALA A 25 9.38 3.55 11.44
N HIS A 26 8.64 2.64 12.04
CA HIS A 26 7.28 2.35 11.58
C HIS A 26 6.27 2.60 12.68
N GLY A 27 6.13 3.82 13.14
CA GLY A 27 5.06 4.45 13.90
C GLY A 27 3.91 3.60 14.54
N LEU A 28 4.17 2.34 14.87
CA LEU A 28 3.23 1.55 15.66
C LEU A 28 3.32 2.04 17.10
N VAL A 29 2.21 2.56 17.59
CA VAL A 29 2.11 3.01 18.98
C VAL A 29 2.05 1.78 19.86
N GLY A 30 3.15 1.45 20.51
CA GLY A 30 3.20 0.45 21.57
C GLY A 30 2.29 0.85 22.71
N LYS A 31 1.35 -0.01 23.08
CA LYS A 31 0.50 0.17 24.25
C LYS A 31 0.53 -1.10 25.08
N GLN A 32 1.04 -0.97 26.30
CA GLN A 32 1.10 -2.08 27.24
C GLN A 32 -0.29 -2.50 27.77
N ASP A 33 -1.24 -1.53 27.86
CA ASP A 33 -2.60 -1.78 28.35
C ASP A 33 -3.63 -1.47 27.26
N LEU A 34 -4.13 -2.50 26.58
CA LEU A 34 -5.29 -2.37 25.72
C LEU A 34 -6.54 -2.10 26.55
N PRO A 35 -7.45 -1.18 26.13
CA PRO A 35 -8.67 -0.87 26.87
C PRO A 35 -9.63 -2.06 27.01
N ILE A 36 -9.45 -3.08 26.18
CA ILE A 36 -10.25 -4.32 26.15
C ILE A 36 -9.32 -5.49 25.85
N PRO A 37 -9.52 -6.69 26.47
CA PRO A 37 -8.71 -7.87 26.18
C PRO A 37 -8.67 -8.23 24.68
N ARG A 38 -7.50 -8.65 24.17
CA ARG A 38 -7.26 -8.95 22.75
C ARG A 38 -8.24 -9.94 22.15
N TRP A 39 -8.55 -11.00 22.88
CA TRP A 39 -9.49 -12.03 22.43
C TRP A 39 -10.90 -11.47 22.18
N LEU A 40 -11.32 -10.45 22.93
CA LEU A 40 -12.64 -9.84 22.79
C LEU A 40 -12.75 -9.06 21.48
N PHE A 41 -11.66 -8.45 21.00
CA PHE A 41 -11.66 -7.79 19.69
C PHE A 41 -11.82 -8.79 18.55
N ALA A 42 -11.11 -9.92 18.60
CA ALA A 42 -11.24 -10.97 17.59
C ALA A 42 -12.67 -11.53 17.54
N TRP A 43 -13.24 -11.82 18.70
CA TRP A 43 -14.65 -12.28 18.80
C TRP A 43 -15.64 -11.20 18.38
N GLY A 44 -15.42 -9.96 18.80
CA GLY A 44 -16.26 -8.83 18.41
C GLY A 44 -16.27 -8.62 16.90
N ALA A 45 -15.10 -8.64 16.27
CA ALA A 45 -14.97 -8.49 14.81
C ALA A 45 -15.62 -9.67 14.07
N ALA A 46 -15.40 -10.92 14.53
CA ALA A 46 -16.07 -12.09 13.97
C ALA A 46 -17.60 -11.95 14.09
N GLY A 47 -18.11 -11.52 15.24
CA GLY A 47 -19.52 -11.24 15.45
C GLY A 47 -20.07 -10.19 14.50
N VAL A 48 -19.36 -9.07 14.30
CA VAL A 48 -19.76 -8.02 13.36
C VAL A 48 -19.83 -8.55 11.94
N LEU A 49 -18.86 -9.35 11.48
CA LEU A 49 -18.87 -9.92 10.13
C LEU A 49 -20.03 -10.91 9.93
N ILE A 50 -20.28 -11.78 10.91
CA ILE A 50 -21.39 -12.74 10.85
C ILE A 50 -22.73 -11.99 10.81
N VAL A 51 -22.94 -11.03 11.70
CA VAL A 51 -24.17 -10.21 11.73
C VAL A 51 -24.32 -9.43 10.43
N SER A 52 -23.26 -8.84 9.90
CA SER A 52 -23.27 -8.13 8.62
C SER A 52 -23.63 -9.06 7.47
N PHE A 53 -23.10 -10.28 7.45
CA PHE A 53 -23.43 -11.28 6.45
C PHE A 53 -24.91 -11.69 6.52
N VAL A 54 -25.46 -11.97 7.71
CA VAL A 54 -26.87 -12.29 7.90
C VAL A 54 -27.77 -11.13 7.46
N ALA A 55 -27.39 -9.90 7.80
CA ALA A 55 -28.12 -8.71 7.37
C ALA A 55 -28.12 -8.57 5.84
N LEU A 56 -26.97 -8.78 5.19
CA LEU A 56 -26.89 -8.75 3.73
C LEU A 56 -27.76 -9.85 3.09
N ALA A 57 -27.66 -11.07 3.58
CA ALA A 57 -28.42 -12.20 3.05
C ALA A 57 -29.95 -12.00 3.17
N THR A 58 -30.41 -11.25 4.19
CA THR A 58 -31.83 -11.01 4.44
C THR A 58 -32.36 -9.70 3.86
N LEU A 59 -31.55 -8.61 3.91
CA LEU A 59 -32.01 -7.24 3.58
C LEU A 59 -31.53 -6.75 2.19
N TRP A 60 -30.65 -7.54 1.53
CA TRP A 60 -30.08 -7.20 0.24
C TRP A 60 -30.29 -8.30 -0.80
N PRO A 61 -31.54 -8.52 -1.27
CA PRO A 61 -31.90 -9.66 -2.11
C PRO A 61 -31.55 -9.50 -3.59
N SER A 62 -31.14 -8.31 -4.03
CA SER A 62 -30.79 -8.00 -5.43
C SER A 62 -29.56 -7.11 -5.54
N PRO A 63 -28.77 -7.22 -6.62
CA PRO A 63 -27.56 -6.40 -6.78
C PRO A 63 -27.91 -4.91 -6.87
N ARG A 64 -27.13 -4.05 -6.19
CA ARG A 64 -27.38 -2.59 -6.11
C ARG A 64 -26.17 -1.75 -6.52
N LEU A 65 -24.98 -2.36 -6.65
CA LEU A 65 -23.73 -1.67 -6.92
C LEU A 65 -23.17 -1.95 -8.33
N GLN A 66 -23.80 -2.86 -9.11
CA GLN A 66 -23.28 -3.28 -10.41
C GLN A 66 -23.36 -2.18 -11.48
N GLU A 67 -24.24 -1.20 -11.30
CA GLU A 67 -24.35 -0.05 -12.19
C GLU A 67 -23.55 1.14 -11.64
N LEU A 68 -22.52 1.54 -12.37
CA LEU A 68 -21.77 2.76 -12.05
C LEU A 68 -22.58 3.97 -12.49
N ARG A 69 -23.31 4.60 -11.56
CA ARG A 69 -23.99 5.87 -11.77
C ARG A 69 -23.15 6.99 -11.19
N GLU A 70 -22.70 7.89 -12.06
CA GLU A 70 -21.94 9.08 -11.69
C GLU A 70 -22.75 10.34 -12.00
N ARG A 71 -22.79 11.27 -11.04
CA ARG A 71 -23.39 12.58 -11.23
C ARG A 71 -22.28 13.63 -11.29
N VAL A 72 -22.13 14.29 -12.42
CA VAL A 72 -21.22 15.44 -12.54
C VAL A 72 -21.76 16.59 -11.69
N VAL A 73 -20.95 17.01 -10.71
CA VAL A 73 -21.30 18.10 -9.79
C VAL A 73 -20.59 19.40 -10.11
N TRP A 74 -19.43 19.30 -10.77
CA TRP A 74 -18.64 20.47 -11.13
C TRP A 74 -17.86 20.22 -12.42
N ARG A 75 -17.80 21.25 -13.27
CA ARG A 75 -16.88 21.30 -14.41
C ARG A 75 -15.73 22.22 -14.03
N VAL A 76 -14.54 21.67 -13.99
CA VAL A 76 -13.34 22.39 -13.56
C VAL A 76 -12.91 23.36 -14.66
N PRO A 77 -12.99 24.68 -14.41
CA PRO A 77 -12.49 25.64 -15.39
C PRO A 77 -10.98 25.47 -15.53
N ALA A 78 -10.48 25.67 -16.74
CA ALA A 78 -9.06 25.56 -17.05
C ALA A 78 -8.40 24.22 -16.61
N ALA A 79 -9.12 23.10 -16.66
CA ALA A 79 -8.64 21.78 -16.23
C ALA A 79 -7.29 21.40 -16.84
N ARG A 80 -7.04 21.79 -18.10
CA ARG A 80 -5.76 21.55 -18.76
C ARG A 80 -4.61 22.33 -18.11
N ALA A 81 -4.86 23.59 -17.72
CA ALA A 81 -3.85 24.38 -17.02
C ALA A 81 -3.55 23.80 -15.62
N LEU A 82 -4.58 23.32 -14.91
CA LEU A 82 -4.39 22.63 -13.64
C LEU A 82 -3.61 21.31 -13.80
N GLU A 83 -3.84 20.54 -14.87
CA GLU A 83 -3.06 19.33 -15.16
C GLU A 83 -1.58 19.67 -15.46
N ILE A 84 -1.31 20.75 -16.18
CA ILE A 84 0.05 21.21 -16.47
C ILE A 84 0.73 21.68 -15.17
N LEU A 85 0.04 22.52 -14.39
CA LEU A 85 0.56 23.04 -13.12
C LEU A 85 0.83 21.90 -12.12
N GLY A 86 -0.12 20.98 -11.96
CA GLY A 86 0.05 19.81 -11.09
C GLY A 86 1.23 18.94 -11.53
N GLY A 87 1.35 18.69 -12.84
CA GLY A 87 2.49 17.98 -13.39
C GLY A 87 3.82 18.69 -13.16
N ALA A 88 3.87 20.02 -13.33
CA ALA A 88 5.06 20.82 -13.06
C ALA A 88 5.45 20.79 -11.57
N ILE A 89 4.46 20.88 -10.67
CA ILE A 89 4.68 20.71 -9.22
C ILE A 89 5.24 19.31 -8.92
N GLY A 90 4.66 18.26 -9.52
CA GLY A 90 5.14 16.89 -9.33
C GLY A 90 6.59 16.71 -9.78
N VAL A 91 6.97 17.27 -10.95
CA VAL A 91 8.35 17.24 -11.44
C VAL A 91 9.29 18.03 -10.52
N PHE A 92 8.87 19.21 -10.07
CA PHE A 92 9.65 20.03 -9.16
C PHE A 92 9.90 19.31 -7.82
N VAL A 93 8.85 18.76 -7.20
CA VAL A 93 8.97 18.01 -5.94
C VAL A 93 9.87 16.78 -6.14
N PHE A 94 9.70 16.04 -7.22
CA PHE A 94 10.58 14.90 -7.54
C PHE A 94 12.04 15.34 -7.66
N ALA A 95 12.32 16.44 -8.36
CA ALA A 95 13.67 16.98 -8.52
C ALA A 95 14.26 17.41 -7.17
N VAL A 96 13.48 18.06 -6.30
CA VAL A 96 13.92 18.46 -4.93
C VAL A 96 14.26 17.24 -4.09
N VAL A 97 13.40 16.20 -4.09
CA VAL A 97 13.63 14.96 -3.34
C VAL A 97 14.89 14.24 -3.80
N VAL A 98 15.09 14.12 -5.13
CA VAL A 98 16.30 13.50 -5.68
C VAL A 98 17.53 14.33 -5.36
N TYR A 99 17.46 15.65 -5.50
CA TYR A 99 18.58 16.53 -5.18
C TYR A 99 18.95 16.49 -3.70
N ALA A 100 17.96 16.52 -2.80
CA ALA A 100 18.17 16.38 -1.38
C ALA A 100 18.85 15.04 -1.03
N GLY A 101 18.40 13.94 -1.61
CA GLY A 101 19.02 12.63 -1.38
C GLY A 101 20.47 12.55 -1.86
N LEU A 102 20.81 13.16 -3.01
CA LEU A 102 22.15 13.08 -3.58
C LEU A 102 23.13 14.10 -2.99
N ALA A 103 22.68 15.30 -2.63
CA ALA A 103 23.52 16.43 -2.25
C ALA A 103 23.36 16.86 -0.78
N GLY A 104 22.33 16.39 -0.07
CA GLY A 104 22.08 16.73 1.33
C GLY A 104 22.79 15.84 2.33
N SER A 105 22.49 16.06 3.63
CA SER A 105 22.92 15.20 4.73
C SER A 105 22.53 13.75 4.46
N GLN A 106 23.42 12.81 4.76
CA GLN A 106 23.13 11.38 4.66
C GLN A 106 22.51 10.82 5.96
N SER A 107 22.16 11.69 6.90
CA SER A 107 21.35 11.36 8.07
C SER A 107 19.87 11.28 7.64
N PRO A 108 19.20 10.12 7.76
CA PRO A 108 17.80 9.97 7.31
C PRO A 108 16.81 10.93 7.98
N GLN A 109 17.09 11.36 9.22
CA GLN A 109 16.24 12.27 10.00
C GLN A 109 16.39 13.74 9.59
N GLU A 110 17.52 14.09 8.98
CA GLU A 110 17.86 15.45 8.56
C GLU A 110 17.65 15.69 7.06
N ASN A 111 17.35 14.64 6.31
CA ASN A 111 17.16 14.69 4.85
C ASN A 111 15.70 14.54 4.47
N LEU A 112 15.25 15.33 3.51
CA LEU A 112 13.88 15.32 3.02
C LEU A 112 13.48 13.97 2.37
N ALA A 113 14.42 13.30 1.67
CA ALA A 113 14.11 12.19 0.78
C ALA A 113 13.48 10.98 1.50
N PRO A 114 14.00 10.44 2.61
CA PRO A 114 13.40 9.29 3.29
C PRO A 114 11.99 9.58 3.80
N THR A 115 11.81 10.71 4.48
CA THR A 115 10.49 11.11 5.01
C THR A 115 9.48 11.34 3.89
N PHE A 116 9.89 11.97 2.79
CA PHE A 116 9.01 12.18 1.66
C PHE A 116 8.61 10.87 1.00
N VAL A 117 9.56 9.98 0.71
CA VAL A 117 9.30 8.70 0.03
C VAL A 117 8.36 7.81 0.85
N TYR A 118 8.67 7.60 2.12
CA TYR A 118 7.92 6.64 2.94
C TYR A 118 6.63 7.20 3.52
N TYR A 119 6.62 8.45 4.02
CA TYR A 119 5.42 8.95 4.72
C TYR A 119 4.52 9.83 3.83
N VAL A 120 5.08 10.61 2.92
CA VAL A 120 4.25 11.45 2.04
C VAL A 120 3.82 10.67 0.81
N PHE A 121 4.79 10.14 0.05
CA PHE A 121 4.49 9.48 -1.22
C PHE A 121 3.81 8.12 -1.03
N TRP A 122 4.39 7.24 -0.19
CA TRP A 122 3.88 5.89 0.00
C TRP A 122 2.61 5.83 0.87
N VAL A 123 2.49 6.70 1.88
CA VAL A 123 1.36 6.66 2.82
C VAL A 123 0.34 7.77 2.59
N ALA A 124 0.73 9.06 2.60
CA ALA A 124 -0.24 10.15 2.53
C ALA A 124 -0.98 10.19 1.19
N ILE A 125 -0.32 9.93 0.04
CA ILE A 125 -0.98 9.94 -1.28
C ILE A 125 -2.08 8.87 -1.40
N PRO A 126 -1.92 7.61 -0.99
CA PRO A 126 -3.00 6.64 -0.87
C PRO A 126 -4.20 7.11 -0.04
N PHE A 127 -3.94 7.68 1.15
CA PHE A 127 -5.01 8.22 2.00
C PHE A 127 -5.77 9.35 1.30
N LEU A 128 -5.05 10.31 0.71
CA LEU A 128 -5.66 11.39 -0.06
C LEU A 128 -6.43 10.85 -1.27
N SER A 129 -5.89 9.85 -1.96
CA SER A 129 -6.55 9.23 -3.11
C SER A 129 -7.85 8.54 -2.73
N PHE A 130 -7.91 7.90 -1.56
CA PHE A 130 -9.14 7.36 -1.01
C PHE A 130 -10.15 8.46 -0.66
N LEU A 131 -9.71 9.57 -0.08
CA LEU A 131 -10.60 10.64 0.40
C LEU A 131 -11.16 11.49 -0.75
N ILE A 132 -10.31 11.94 -1.67
CA ILE A 132 -10.66 12.96 -2.66
C ILE A 132 -10.51 12.51 -4.12
N GLY A 133 -10.21 11.22 -4.36
CA GLY A 133 -10.00 10.67 -5.69
C GLY A 133 -8.54 10.64 -6.11
N ASP A 134 -8.25 10.22 -7.34
CA ASP A 134 -6.91 9.92 -7.86
C ASP A 134 -6.00 11.18 -7.91
N VAL A 135 -5.45 11.55 -6.75
CA VAL A 135 -4.57 12.72 -6.58
C VAL A 135 -3.26 12.55 -7.33
N PHE A 136 -2.67 11.33 -7.28
CA PHE A 136 -1.37 11.08 -7.89
C PHE A 136 -1.38 11.29 -9.40
N ARG A 137 -2.48 11.01 -10.07
CA ARG A 137 -2.61 11.27 -11.51
C ARG A 137 -2.33 12.72 -11.88
N LEU A 138 -2.68 13.67 -11.00
CA LEU A 138 -2.45 15.10 -11.23
C LEU A 138 -0.96 15.45 -11.07
N PHE A 139 -0.31 14.89 -10.05
CA PHE A 139 1.06 15.22 -9.65
C PHE A 139 2.11 14.21 -10.16
N ASN A 140 1.74 13.24 -11.00
CA ASN A 140 2.66 12.20 -11.49
C ASN A 140 3.77 12.81 -12.37
N PRO A 141 5.04 12.83 -11.90
CA PRO A 141 6.12 13.53 -12.59
C PRO A 141 6.51 12.88 -13.90
N TRP A 142 6.57 11.55 -13.97
CA TRP A 142 6.92 10.84 -15.21
C TRP A 142 5.84 10.99 -16.29
N ARG A 143 4.57 11.03 -15.91
CA ARG A 143 3.49 11.39 -16.84
C ARG A 143 3.69 12.80 -17.40
N ALA A 144 4.03 13.77 -16.56
CA ALA A 144 4.25 15.15 -16.96
C ALA A 144 5.45 15.27 -17.92
N ILE A 145 6.58 14.62 -17.58
CA ILE A 145 7.79 14.58 -18.40
C ILE A 145 7.48 13.93 -19.77
N ALA A 146 6.83 12.76 -19.76
CA ALA A 146 6.51 12.04 -20.99
C ALA A 146 5.57 12.84 -21.92
N VAL A 147 4.55 13.51 -21.35
CA VAL A 147 3.65 14.39 -22.11
C VAL A 147 4.39 15.59 -22.68
N ALA A 148 5.27 16.23 -21.89
CA ALA A 148 6.08 17.36 -22.35
C ALA A 148 7.07 16.95 -23.44
N ALA A 149 7.75 15.81 -23.28
CA ALA A 149 8.66 15.26 -24.29
C ALA A 149 7.94 14.95 -25.61
N ALA A 150 6.78 14.29 -25.53
CA ALA A 150 5.96 13.99 -26.71
C ALA A 150 5.47 15.28 -27.42
N TRP A 151 5.07 16.28 -26.66
CA TRP A 151 4.67 17.58 -27.20
C TRP A 151 5.84 18.28 -27.90
N LEU A 152 7.02 18.29 -27.27
CA LEU A 152 8.22 18.92 -27.84
C LEU A 152 8.65 18.20 -29.13
N ALA A 153 8.69 16.86 -29.10
CA ALA A 153 9.04 16.08 -30.28
C ALA A 153 8.10 16.37 -31.46
N ALA A 154 6.79 16.42 -31.22
CA ALA A 154 5.82 16.75 -32.26
C ALA A 154 5.94 18.21 -32.76
N ARG A 155 6.45 19.12 -31.93
CA ARG A 155 6.65 20.53 -32.31
C ARG A 155 7.91 20.73 -33.16
N VAL A 156 8.97 19.99 -32.85
CA VAL A 156 10.28 20.12 -33.53
C VAL A 156 10.35 19.24 -34.79
N GLY A 157 9.93 17.99 -34.71
CA GLY A 157 10.06 17.00 -35.78
C GLY A 157 8.76 16.70 -36.54
N GLY A 158 7.67 17.41 -36.24
CA GLY A 158 6.36 17.13 -36.82
C GLY A 158 5.58 16.03 -36.07
N ARG A 159 4.35 15.75 -36.52
CA ARG A 159 3.47 14.77 -35.85
C ARG A 159 3.99 13.34 -35.89
N ASP A 160 4.82 13.01 -36.89
CA ASP A 160 5.38 11.68 -37.11
C ASP A 160 6.79 11.53 -36.51
N ALA A 161 7.24 12.50 -35.70
CA ALA A 161 8.57 12.51 -35.08
C ALA A 161 8.83 11.37 -34.09
N LEU A 162 7.78 10.81 -33.52
CA LEU A 162 7.86 9.66 -32.62
C LEU A 162 7.28 8.41 -33.29
N PRO A 163 7.93 7.25 -33.17
CA PRO A 163 7.37 6.00 -33.64
C PRO A 163 6.05 5.68 -32.95
N GLU A 164 5.16 4.96 -33.65
CA GLU A 164 3.92 4.48 -33.03
C GLU A 164 4.23 3.56 -31.86
N PRO A 165 3.58 3.76 -30.70
CA PRO A 165 3.78 2.88 -29.56
C PRO A 165 3.34 1.44 -29.86
N LEU A 166 4.09 0.48 -29.34
CA LEU A 166 3.75 -0.93 -29.41
C LEU A 166 2.43 -1.21 -28.65
N PRO A 167 1.60 -2.14 -29.11
CA PRO A 167 0.42 -2.54 -28.39
C PRO A 167 0.82 -3.19 -27.05
N TYR A 168 0.25 -2.71 -25.93
CA TYR A 168 0.53 -3.26 -24.62
C TYR A 168 0.03 -4.71 -24.52
N PRO A 169 0.88 -5.71 -24.16
CA PRO A 169 0.50 -7.12 -24.16
C PRO A 169 -0.62 -7.39 -23.16
N ARG A 170 -1.73 -7.97 -23.62
CA ARG A 170 -2.90 -8.28 -22.75
C ARG A 170 -2.55 -9.25 -21.63
N ALA A 171 -1.68 -10.24 -21.90
CA ALA A 171 -1.23 -11.21 -20.92
C ALA A 171 -0.41 -10.60 -19.79
N LEU A 172 0.36 -9.53 -20.09
CA LEU A 172 1.14 -8.80 -19.09
C LEU A 172 0.25 -8.10 -18.07
N GLY A 173 -0.89 -7.54 -18.51
CA GLY A 173 -1.89 -6.94 -17.63
C GLY A 173 -1.28 -6.02 -16.57
N ARG A 174 -1.53 -6.31 -15.28
CA ARG A 174 -1.00 -5.57 -14.11
C ARG A 174 0.15 -6.29 -13.38
N TRP A 175 0.73 -7.32 -13.99
CA TRP A 175 1.88 -8.00 -13.40
C TRP A 175 3.09 -7.08 -13.14
N PRO A 176 3.45 -6.13 -14.05
CA PRO A 176 4.52 -5.19 -13.74
C PRO A 176 4.22 -4.33 -12.52
N ALA A 177 2.97 -3.90 -12.34
CA ALA A 177 2.56 -3.15 -11.15
C ALA A 177 2.66 -4.01 -9.88
N ALA A 178 2.24 -5.27 -9.91
CA ALA A 178 2.34 -6.18 -8.77
C ALA A 178 3.81 -6.43 -8.38
N ILE A 179 4.67 -6.71 -9.36
CA ILE A 179 6.10 -6.91 -9.15
C ILE A 179 6.74 -5.63 -8.61
N GLY A 180 6.41 -4.47 -9.17
CA GLY A 180 6.99 -3.19 -8.74
C GLY A 180 6.62 -2.83 -7.30
N ILE A 181 5.38 -3.09 -6.85
CA ILE A 181 4.99 -2.92 -5.43
C ILE A 181 5.71 -3.93 -4.54
N LEU A 182 5.88 -5.17 -4.98
CA LEU A 182 6.65 -6.16 -4.22
C LEU A 182 8.12 -5.76 -4.08
N VAL A 183 8.74 -5.25 -5.16
CA VAL A 183 10.12 -4.74 -5.14
C VAL A 183 10.23 -3.52 -4.21
N PHE A 184 9.28 -2.58 -4.28
CA PHE A 184 9.27 -1.44 -3.36
C PHE A 184 9.14 -1.89 -1.89
N ALA A 185 8.22 -2.78 -1.58
CA ALA A 185 8.07 -3.33 -0.23
C ALA A 185 9.31 -4.12 0.21
N TRP A 186 10.01 -4.79 -0.71
CA TRP A 186 11.28 -5.44 -0.40
C TRP A 186 12.35 -4.41 -0.05
N VAL A 187 12.45 -3.30 -0.78
CA VAL A 187 13.36 -2.21 -0.44
C VAL A 187 13.01 -1.62 0.93
N GLU A 188 11.73 -1.36 1.20
CA GLU A 188 11.26 -0.77 2.47
C GLU A 188 11.50 -1.68 3.68
N LEU A 189 11.29 -3.00 3.53
CA LEU A 189 11.20 -3.92 4.67
C LEU A 189 12.43 -4.82 4.85
N VAL A 190 13.21 -5.02 3.78
CA VAL A 190 14.29 -6.02 3.75
C VAL A 190 15.66 -5.41 3.50
N TYR A 191 15.74 -4.42 2.60
CA TYR A 191 17.03 -3.87 2.20
C TYR A 191 17.72 -3.13 3.35
N VAL A 192 19.03 -3.34 3.51
CA VAL A 192 19.78 -2.79 4.66
C VAL A 192 19.89 -1.26 4.60
N ASP A 193 20.18 -0.70 3.41
CA ASP A 193 20.35 0.75 3.23
C ASP A 193 19.05 1.45 2.81
N ARG A 194 17.90 0.90 3.25
CA ARG A 194 16.57 1.41 2.88
C ARG A 194 16.32 2.87 3.25
N ASP A 195 16.95 3.36 4.31
CA ASP A 195 16.77 4.72 4.80
C ASP A 195 17.89 5.67 4.33
N ASP A 196 18.91 5.15 3.60
CA ASP A 196 19.99 5.97 3.06
C ASP A 196 19.49 6.94 1.98
N PRO A 197 19.63 8.26 2.18
CA PRO A 197 19.10 9.27 1.24
C PRO A 197 19.60 9.12 -0.18
N SER A 198 20.90 8.83 -0.37
CA SER A 198 21.51 8.70 -1.70
C SER A 198 21.01 7.46 -2.42
N THR A 199 20.89 6.35 -1.72
CA THR A 199 20.32 5.09 -2.23
C THR A 199 18.88 5.27 -2.69
N LEU A 200 18.04 5.92 -1.87
CA LEU A 200 16.65 6.21 -2.24
C LEU A 200 16.56 7.12 -3.46
N ALA A 201 17.41 8.14 -3.57
CA ALA A 201 17.44 9.01 -4.74
C ALA A 201 17.83 8.26 -6.02
N ILE A 202 18.84 7.37 -5.96
CA ILE A 202 19.25 6.53 -7.09
C ILE A 202 18.11 5.58 -7.49
N MET A 203 17.46 4.93 -6.51
CA MET A 203 16.32 4.05 -6.77
C MET A 203 15.15 4.82 -7.39
N ALA A 204 14.85 6.05 -6.93
CA ALA A 204 13.83 6.90 -7.51
C ALA A 204 14.13 7.31 -8.96
N LEU A 205 15.40 7.59 -9.29
CA LEU A 205 15.85 7.84 -10.68
C LEU A 205 15.73 6.59 -11.55
N ALA A 206 16.16 5.43 -11.05
CA ALA A 206 16.01 4.14 -11.75
C ALA A 206 14.53 3.83 -12.02
N TYR A 207 13.66 4.05 -11.02
CA TYR A 207 12.23 3.91 -11.19
C TYR A 207 11.68 4.86 -12.27
N ALA A 208 12.04 6.15 -12.23
CA ALA A 208 11.63 7.14 -13.22
C ALA A 208 12.06 6.72 -14.64
N ALA A 209 13.29 6.20 -14.80
CA ALA A 209 13.78 5.71 -16.07
C ALA A 209 12.92 4.54 -16.61
N VAL A 210 12.59 3.57 -15.77
CA VAL A 210 11.69 2.45 -16.14
C VAL A 210 10.32 2.98 -16.59
N GLN A 211 9.76 3.97 -15.87
CA GLN A 211 8.46 4.56 -16.23
C GLN A 211 8.54 5.26 -17.60
N LEU A 212 9.55 6.06 -17.84
CA LEU A 212 9.72 6.80 -19.11
C LEU A 212 9.97 5.86 -20.29
N VAL A 213 10.82 4.83 -20.14
CA VAL A 213 11.04 3.80 -21.14
C VAL A 213 9.75 3.05 -21.45
N GLY A 214 9.03 2.60 -20.42
CA GLY A 214 7.76 1.91 -20.61
C GLY A 214 6.70 2.76 -21.32
N MET A 215 6.62 4.05 -21.00
CA MET A 215 5.72 4.99 -21.68
C MET A 215 6.12 5.26 -23.13
N SER A 216 7.42 5.29 -23.44
CA SER A 216 7.90 5.47 -24.81
C SER A 216 7.60 4.24 -25.68
N LEU A 217 7.74 3.04 -25.12
CA LEU A 217 7.51 1.78 -25.84
C LEU A 217 6.01 1.48 -26.05
N TYR A 218 5.19 1.63 -25.00
CA TYR A 218 3.79 1.18 -25.02
C TYR A 218 2.77 2.32 -25.01
N GLY A 219 3.24 3.56 -25.00
CA GLY A 219 2.40 4.75 -24.87
C GLY A 219 2.02 5.08 -23.42
N ILE A 220 1.83 6.38 -23.16
CA ILE A 220 1.63 6.93 -21.81
C ILE A 220 0.41 6.32 -21.12
N ARG A 221 -0.75 6.31 -21.81
CA ARG A 221 -2.01 5.83 -21.20
C ARG A 221 -2.02 4.32 -20.89
N PRO A 222 -1.62 3.42 -21.83
CA PRO A 222 -1.57 1.98 -21.54
C PRO A 222 -0.60 1.64 -20.42
N TRP A 223 0.58 2.28 -20.38
CA TRP A 223 1.57 2.05 -19.33
C TRP A 223 1.04 2.46 -17.95
N LEU A 224 0.60 3.69 -17.76
CA LEU A 224 0.07 4.20 -16.50
C LEU A 224 -1.15 3.43 -15.99
N ARG A 225 -1.97 2.89 -16.91
CA ARG A 225 -3.15 2.10 -16.53
C ARG A 225 -2.83 0.70 -16.02
N ASN A 226 -1.67 0.16 -16.38
CA ASN A 226 -1.37 -1.26 -16.17
C ASN A 226 -0.05 -1.53 -15.46
N ALA A 227 1.01 -0.77 -15.78
CA ALA A 227 2.38 -1.11 -15.45
C ALA A 227 3.00 -0.23 -14.37
N ASP A 228 2.59 1.04 -14.25
CA ASP A 228 3.08 1.94 -13.20
C ASP A 228 2.63 1.43 -11.82
N PRO A 229 3.54 0.88 -10.98
CA PRO A 229 3.19 0.30 -9.69
C PRO A 229 2.37 1.22 -8.80
N PHE A 230 2.88 2.43 -8.56
CA PHE A 230 2.21 3.39 -7.68
C PHE A 230 0.96 3.98 -8.32
N GLY A 231 1.02 4.35 -9.61
CA GLY A 231 -0.13 4.88 -10.32
C GLY A 231 -1.30 3.91 -10.35
N VAL A 232 -1.05 2.62 -10.61
CA VAL A 232 -2.10 1.58 -10.58
C VAL A 232 -2.63 1.37 -9.18
N THR A 233 -1.75 1.26 -8.17
CA THR A 233 -2.12 1.04 -6.77
C THR A 233 -2.98 2.19 -6.23
N PHE A 234 -2.53 3.42 -6.40
CA PHE A 234 -3.26 4.60 -5.90
C PHE A 234 -4.59 4.80 -6.63
N SER A 235 -4.63 4.50 -7.94
CA SER A 235 -5.89 4.54 -8.69
C SER A 235 -6.88 3.45 -8.25
N LEU A 236 -6.40 2.27 -7.79
CA LEU A 236 -7.28 1.24 -7.21
C LEU A 236 -7.91 1.74 -5.91
N LEU A 237 -7.13 2.34 -5.02
CA LEU A 237 -7.63 2.91 -3.77
C LEU A 237 -8.56 4.11 -4.01
N ALA A 238 -8.24 4.96 -4.98
CA ALA A 238 -9.09 6.07 -5.40
C ALA A 238 -10.48 5.64 -5.91
N ARG A 239 -10.63 4.36 -6.33
CA ARG A 239 -11.95 3.83 -6.71
C ARG A 239 -12.91 3.68 -5.53
N LEU A 240 -12.40 3.62 -4.30
CA LEU A 240 -13.22 3.62 -3.07
C LEU A 240 -13.79 5.02 -2.77
N SER A 241 -13.12 6.07 -3.24
CA SER A 241 -13.60 7.45 -3.08
C SER A 241 -14.97 7.65 -3.74
N PRO A 242 -15.90 8.35 -3.08
CA PRO A 242 -17.12 8.82 -3.73
C PRO A 242 -16.84 9.89 -4.79
N LEU A 243 -15.69 10.54 -4.77
CA LEU A 243 -15.27 11.57 -5.71
C LEU A 243 -14.51 10.98 -6.89
N HIS A 244 -14.82 11.41 -8.09
CA HIS A 244 -14.16 10.96 -9.31
C HIS A 244 -13.84 12.14 -10.23
N TRP A 245 -12.53 12.36 -10.41
CA TRP A 245 -12.00 13.40 -11.29
C TRP A 245 -11.67 12.81 -12.66
N ARG A 246 -12.36 13.29 -13.70
CA ARG A 246 -12.09 12.83 -15.06
C ARG A 246 -12.43 13.89 -16.10
N ASP A 247 -11.50 14.09 -17.03
CA ASP A 247 -11.69 14.94 -18.22
C ASP A 247 -12.23 16.34 -17.87
N GLY A 248 -11.64 16.96 -16.83
CA GLY A 248 -12.03 18.28 -16.35
C GLY A 248 -13.38 18.32 -15.63
N ARG A 249 -13.86 17.19 -15.15
CA ARG A 249 -15.13 17.07 -14.42
C ARG A 249 -14.91 16.42 -13.07
N LEU A 250 -15.55 16.96 -12.04
CA LEU A 250 -15.74 16.30 -10.76
C LEU A 250 -17.12 15.63 -10.77
N ALA A 251 -17.13 14.33 -10.59
CA ALA A 251 -18.35 13.56 -10.44
C ALA A 251 -18.42 12.94 -9.04
N VAL A 252 -19.63 12.72 -8.56
CA VAL A 252 -19.94 11.98 -7.33
C VAL A 252 -20.61 10.66 -7.71
N ARG A 253 -20.20 9.60 -7.05
CA ARG A 253 -20.73 8.24 -7.21
C ARG A 253 -21.11 7.64 -5.86
N LYS A 254 -21.92 6.58 -5.88
CA LYS A 254 -22.21 5.83 -4.66
C LYS A 254 -20.91 5.27 -4.08
N PRO A 255 -20.74 5.27 -2.76
CA PRO A 255 -19.64 4.56 -2.11
C PRO A 255 -19.53 3.13 -2.64
N LEU A 256 -18.32 2.61 -2.80
CA LEU A 256 -17.98 1.28 -3.32
C LEU A 256 -18.31 1.04 -4.81
N ALA A 257 -19.21 1.79 -5.45
CA ALA A 257 -19.58 1.56 -6.86
C ALA A 257 -18.39 1.70 -7.83
N GLY A 258 -17.45 2.60 -7.52
CA GLY A 258 -16.26 2.78 -8.35
C GLY A 258 -15.32 1.56 -8.39
N VAL A 259 -15.34 0.75 -7.34
CA VAL A 259 -14.52 -0.48 -7.25
C VAL A 259 -15.16 -1.60 -8.05
N VAL A 260 -16.49 -1.69 -8.05
CA VAL A 260 -17.24 -2.70 -8.83
C VAL A 260 -16.97 -2.59 -10.33
N ALA A 261 -16.72 -1.36 -10.83
CA ALA A 261 -16.35 -1.09 -12.21
C ALA A 261 -14.87 -1.41 -12.53
N LEU A 262 -14.15 -2.10 -11.63
CA LEU A 262 -12.77 -2.51 -11.88
C LEU A 262 -12.71 -3.55 -13.01
N ASP A 263 -11.90 -3.24 -14.04
CA ASP A 263 -11.57 -4.16 -15.13
C ASP A 263 -10.57 -5.23 -14.59
N PRO A 264 -10.97 -6.52 -14.49
CA PRO A 264 -10.17 -7.57 -13.86
C PRO A 264 -9.08 -8.10 -14.80
N ARG A 265 -8.05 -7.32 -15.06
CA ARG A 265 -6.90 -7.70 -15.91
C ARG A 265 -6.01 -8.74 -15.23
N PRO A 266 -5.24 -9.52 -16.01
CA PRO A 266 -4.18 -10.38 -15.46
C PRO A 266 -3.29 -9.58 -14.48
N GLY A 267 -2.85 -10.21 -13.39
CA GLY A 267 -2.05 -9.56 -12.36
C GLY A 267 -2.84 -8.71 -11.35
N THR A 268 -4.14 -8.43 -11.56
CA THR A 268 -4.92 -7.62 -10.60
C THR A 268 -5.03 -8.29 -9.23
N VAL A 269 -5.34 -9.59 -9.21
CA VAL A 269 -5.40 -10.37 -7.95
C VAL A 269 -4.04 -10.38 -7.27
N ALA A 270 -2.96 -10.63 -8.03
CA ALA A 270 -1.60 -10.63 -7.51
C ALA A 270 -1.24 -9.27 -6.89
N LEU A 271 -1.55 -8.16 -7.56
CA LEU A 271 -1.29 -6.81 -7.05
C LEU A 271 -1.98 -6.59 -5.69
N VAL A 272 -3.26 -6.94 -5.56
CA VAL A 272 -3.98 -6.71 -4.30
C VAL A 272 -3.50 -7.68 -3.21
N CYS A 273 -3.15 -8.92 -3.55
CA CYS A 273 -2.52 -9.85 -2.60
C CYS A 273 -1.14 -9.35 -2.14
N VAL A 274 -0.35 -8.75 -3.04
CA VAL A 274 0.91 -8.09 -2.68
C VAL A 274 0.67 -6.94 -1.73
N MET A 275 -0.27 -6.02 -2.03
CA MET A 275 -0.61 -4.90 -1.15
C MET A 275 -0.97 -5.36 0.27
N ILE A 276 -1.85 -6.36 0.40
CA ILE A 276 -2.26 -6.89 1.70
C ILE A 276 -1.10 -7.63 2.37
N GLY A 277 -0.42 -8.51 1.63
CA GLY A 277 0.61 -9.40 2.17
C GLY A 277 1.85 -8.64 2.64
N THR A 278 2.29 -7.62 1.90
CA THR A 278 3.46 -6.80 2.29
C THR A 278 3.16 -5.98 3.54
N THR A 279 2.00 -5.31 3.61
CA THR A 279 1.58 -4.57 4.81
C THR A 279 1.37 -5.50 6.01
N SER A 280 0.87 -6.73 5.77
CA SER A 280 0.73 -7.74 6.83
C SER A 280 2.08 -8.23 7.32
N PHE A 281 3.06 -8.43 6.43
CA PHE A 281 4.41 -8.82 6.82
C PHE A 281 5.12 -7.73 7.61
N ASP A 282 4.95 -6.47 7.23
CA ASP A 282 5.51 -5.33 7.97
C ASP A 282 5.05 -5.37 9.44
N GLY A 283 3.74 -5.46 9.70
CA GLY A 283 3.23 -5.63 11.06
C GLY A 283 3.66 -6.92 11.74
N PHE A 284 3.75 -8.04 11.01
CA PHE A 284 4.18 -9.32 11.54
C PHE A 284 5.66 -9.33 11.93
N SER A 285 6.50 -8.69 11.14
CA SER A 285 7.94 -8.63 11.35
C SER A 285 8.35 -7.90 12.63
N MET A 286 7.48 -7.06 13.16
CA MET A 286 7.67 -6.37 14.44
C MET A 286 7.19 -7.20 15.65
N GLY A 287 6.45 -8.30 15.41
CA GLY A 287 5.88 -9.13 16.45
C GLY A 287 6.88 -10.16 17.03
N THR A 288 6.57 -10.64 18.26
CA THR A 288 7.41 -11.62 18.98
C THR A 288 7.63 -12.90 18.19
N VAL A 289 6.60 -13.40 17.45
CA VAL A 289 6.71 -14.64 16.66
C VAL A 289 7.79 -14.53 15.59
N TRP A 290 7.87 -13.41 14.87
CA TRP A 290 8.89 -13.20 13.86
C TRP A 290 10.27 -13.01 14.49
N ASN A 291 10.33 -12.30 15.61
CA ASN A 291 11.57 -12.09 16.36
C ASN A 291 12.16 -13.39 16.91
N ASP A 292 11.34 -14.41 17.15
CA ASP A 292 11.80 -15.75 17.53
C ASP A 292 12.23 -16.57 16.31
N VAL A 293 11.51 -16.48 15.18
CA VAL A 293 11.75 -17.31 13.99
C VAL A 293 12.88 -16.77 13.10
N ALA A 294 12.99 -15.44 12.95
CA ALA A 294 13.96 -14.84 12.02
C ALA A 294 15.43 -15.19 12.37
N PRO A 295 15.87 -15.23 13.63
CA PRO A 295 17.23 -15.64 13.99
C PRO A 295 17.54 -17.09 13.62
N ASP A 296 16.59 -18.01 13.75
CA ASP A 296 16.77 -19.42 13.39
C ASP A 296 16.94 -19.57 11.88
N VAL A 297 16.10 -18.87 11.09
CA VAL A 297 16.23 -18.85 9.63
C VAL A 297 17.54 -18.19 9.21
N GLN A 298 17.93 -17.06 9.82
CA GLN A 298 19.21 -16.41 9.57
C GLN A 298 20.38 -17.37 9.85
N LYS A 299 20.37 -18.05 10.99
CA LYS A 299 21.41 -19.01 11.37
C LYS A 299 21.55 -20.12 10.34
N LEU A 300 20.45 -20.66 9.80
CA LEU A 300 20.49 -21.68 8.75
C LEU A 300 21.33 -21.23 7.55
N PHE A 301 21.20 -19.96 7.13
CA PHE A 301 21.96 -19.42 6.01
C PHE A 301 23.41 -19.06 6.40
N MET A 302 23.65 -18.68 7.63
CA MET A 302 25.01 -18.47 8.14
C MET A 302 25.80 -19.80 8.23
N ASP A 303 25.15 -20.87 8.61
CA ASP A 303 25.75 -22.20 8.74
C ASP A 303 26.22 -22.76 7.36
N ILE A 304 25.65 -22.28 6.25
CA ILE A 304 26.09 -22.58 4.88
C ILE A 304 27.09 -21.56 4.32
N GLY A 305 27.59 -20.64 5.15
CA GLY A 305 28.69 -19.73 4.81
C GLY A 305 28.28 -18.33 4.34
N LEU A 306 27.03 -17.93 4.45
CA LEU A 306 26.61 -16.58 4.13
C LEU A 306 26.90 -15.60 5.27
N GLY A 307 27.24 -14.35 4.93
CA GLY A 307 27.39 -13.29 5.93
C GLY A 307 26.07 -12.98 6.66
N ALA A 308 26.17 -12.56 7.93
CA ALA A 308 25.02 -12.35 8.81
C ALA A 308 23.97 -11.39 8.21
N GLU A 309 24.40 -10.34 7.55
CA GLU A 309 23.52 -9.34 6.91
C GLU A 309 22.73 -9.94 5.73
N VAL A 310 23.43 -10.63 4.81
CA VAL A 310 22.80 -11.30 3.67
C VAL A 310 21.84 -12.39 4.15
N ALA A 311 22.24 -13.16 5.17
CA ALA A 311 21.41 -14.20 5.78
C ALA A 311 20.11 -13.60 6.38
N LEU A 312 20.20 -12.44 7.05
CA LEU A 312 19.05 -11.73 7.58
C LEU A 312 18.12 -11.23 6.46
N GLN A 313 18.68 -10.63 5.41
CA GLN A 313 17.89 -10.18 4.25
C GLN A 313 17.16 -11.36 3.57
N ILE A 314 17.80 -12.53 3.49
CA ILE A 314 17.15 -13.75 2.97
C ILE A 314 16.01 -14.17 3.88
N ALA A 315 16.21 -14.19 5.20
CA ALA A 315 15.15 -14.54 6.15
C ALA A 315 13.94 -13.63 5.98
N PHE A 316 14.13 -12.31 5.94
CA PHE A 316 13.05 -11.34 5.74
C PHE A 316 12.42 -11.45 4.34
N THR A 317 13.20 -11.74 3.30
CA THR A 317 12.66 -11.99 1.94
C THR A 317 11.73 -13.20 1.94
N LEU A 318 12.14 -14.30 2.60
CA LEU A 318 11.32 -15.51 2.71
C LEU A 318 10.04 -15.23 3.50
N GLY A 319 10.11 -14.48 4.60
CA GLY A 319 8.95 -14.08 5.38
C GLY A 319 7.98 -13.21 4.58
N LEU A 320 8.49 -12.21 3.86
CA LEU A 320 7.71 -11.33 2.99
C LEU A 320 6.96 -12.13 1.90
N LEU A 321 7.68 -13.00 1.20
CA LEU A 321 7.09 -13.84 0.16
C LEU A 321 6.09 -14.84 0.74
N ALA A 322 6.39 -15.46 1.89
CA ALA A 322 5.48 -16.38 2.56
C ALA A 322 4.17 -15.69 2.95
N MET A 323 4.21 -14.45 3.45
CA MET A 323 3.00 -13.71 3.80
C MET A 323 2.16 -13.35 2.56
N VAL A 324 2.79 -12.90 1.48
CA VAL A 324 2.08 -12.64 0.21
C VAL A 324 1.43 -13.91 -0.35
N LEU A 325 2.15 -15.04 -0.30
CA LEU A 325 1.62 -16.33 -0.74
C LEU A 325 0.50 -16.83 0.17
N LEU A 326 0.59 -16.61 1.48
CA LEU A 326 -0.47 -16.94 2.44
C LEU A 326 -1.75 -16.18 2.09
N VAL A 327 -1.67 -14.87 1.85
CA VAL A 327 -2.82 -14.05 1.43
C VAL A 327 -3.42 -14.58 0.13
N ALA A 328 -2.58 -14.88 -0.86
CA ALA A 328 -3.02 -15.42 -2.13
C ALA A 328 -3.68 -16.82 -1.98
N ALA A 329 -3.11 -17.68 -1.13
CA ALA A 329 -3.65 -19.01 -0.84
C ALA A 329 -5.02 -18.93 -0.14
N LEU A 330 -5.16 -18.07 0.86
CA LEU A 330 -6.43 -17.87 1.56
C LEU A 330 -7.51 -17.30 0.63
N TYR A 331 -7.17 -16.34 -0.22
CA TYR A 331 -8.09 -15.85 -1.24
C TYR A 331 -8.50 -16.98 -2.21
N ARG A 332 -7.53 -17.78 -2.66
CA ARG A 332 -7.78 -18.92 -3.54
C ARG A 332 -8.67 -19.96 -2.86
N LEU A 333 -8.47 -20.24 -1.58
CA LEU A 333 -9.30 -21.16 -0.80
C LEU A 333 -10.77 -20.69 -0.75
N GLY A 334 -11.00 -19.39 -0.51
CA GLY A 334 -12.33 -18.80 -0.55
C GLY A 334 -13.00 -18.95 -1.93
N VAL A 335 -12.25 -18.71 -3.01
CA VAL A 335 -12.72 -18.86 -4.40
C VAL A 335 -13.04 -20.33 -4.73
N GLU A 336 -12.19 -21.28 -4.34
CA GLU A 336 -12.47 -22.71 -4.56
C GLU A 336 -13.70 -23.16 -3.78
N GLY A 337 -13.91 -22.66 -2.57
CA GLY A 337 -15.13 -22.90 -1.80
C GLY A 337 -16.39 -22.42 -2.52
N MET A 338 -16.34 -21.29 -3.24
CA MET A 338 -17.48 -20.80 -4.03
C MET A 338 -17.87 -21.75 -5.16
N ARG A 339 -16.93 -22.51 -5.73
CA ARG A 339 -17.18 -23.48 -6.80
C ARG A 339 -18.02 -24.68 -6.34
N THR A 340 -18.07 -24.94 -5.05
CA THR A 340 -18.85 -26.08 -4.50
C THR A 340 -20.36 -25.88 -4.60
N VAL A 341 -20.84 -24.71 -5.01
CA VAL A 341 -22.27 -24.36 -5.05
C VAL A 341 -22.91 -24.55 -6.43
N GLY A 342 -22.32 -25.38 -7.29
CA GLY A 342 -23.06 -26.01 -8.39
C GLY A 342 -23.26 -25.21 -9.68
N GLU A 343 -22.58 -24.10 -9.89
CA GLU A 343 -22.55 -23.38 -11.17
C GLU A 343 -21.17 -23.50 -11.85
N ALA A 344 -21.18 -23.56 -13.20
CA ALA A 344 -20.00 -23.89 -14.01
C ALA A 344 -19.01 -22.71 -14.17
N HIS A 345 -18.65 -22.05 -13.07
CA HIS A 345 -17.61 -21.03 -13.09
C HIS A 345 -16.24 -21.61 -12.77
N SER A 346 -15.24 -21.28 -13.58
CA SER A 346 -13.85 -21.63 -13.26
C SER A 346 -13.34 -20.81 -12.07
N ALA A 347 -12.39 -21.36 -11.30
CA ALA A 347 -11.77 -20.63 -10.20
C ALA A 347 -11.08 -19.35 -10.67
N GLN A 348 -10.55 -19.33 -11.89
CA GLN A 348 -9.91 -18.14 -12.45
C GLN A 348 -10.91 -17.03 -12.78
N GLU A 349 -12.09 -17.39 -13.28
CA GLU A 349 -13.18 -16.43 -13.51
C GLU A 349 -13.69 -15.85 -12.20
N LEU A 350 -13.95 -16.69 -11.20
CA LEU A 350 -14.36 -16.24 -9.86
C LEU A 350 -13.28 -15.36 -9.22
N ALA A 351 -12.02 -15.77 -9.25
CA ALA A 351 -10.93 -14.95 -8.69
C ALA A 351 -10.86 -13.57 -9.35
N ARG A 352 -11.05 -13.47 -10.65
CA ARG A 352 -11.10 -12.18 -11.34
C ARG A 352 -12.37 -11.39 -11.02
N ALA A 353 -13.52 -12.06 -10.99
CA ALA A 353 -14.81 -11.42 -10.73
C ALA A 353 -14.89 -10.82 -9.31
N PHE A 354 -14.22 -11.45 -8.34
CA PHE A 354 -14.22 -11.04 -6.94
C PHE A 354 -12.96 -10.24 -6.52
N ALA A 355 -11.96 -10.03 -7.39
CA ALA A 355 -10.72 -9.31 -7.08
C ALA A 355 -10.97 -7.93 -6.46
N HIS A 356 -12.02 -7.24 -6.90
CA HIS A 356 -12.39 -5.91 -6.42
C HIS A 356 -12.81 -5.88 -4.95
N THR A 357 -13.26 -7.01 -4.39
CA THR A 357 -13.70 -7.11 -2.98
C THR A 357 -12.54 -7.01 -2.00
N LEU A 358 -11.31 -7.30 -2.45
CA LEU A 358 -10.09 -7.18 -1.66
C LEU A 358 -9.58 -5.73 -1.54
N VAL A 359 -10.01 -4.82 -2.43
CA VAL A 359 -9.49 -3.43 -2.44
C VAL A 359 -9.80 -2.67 -1.14
N PRO A 360 -11.03 -2.70 -0.57
CA PRO A 360 -11.28 -2.07 0.73
C PRO A 360 -10.51 -2.75 1.87
N ILE A 361 -10.22 -4.05 1.78
CA ILE A 361 -9.40 -4.78 2.74
C ILE A 361 -7.95 -4.30 2.66
N ALA A 362 -7.39 -4.14 1.44
CA ALA A 362 -6.04 -3.59 1.26
C ALA A 362 -5.91 -2.18 1.84
N LEU A 363 -6.92 -1.31 1.64
CA LEU A 363 -6.95 0.00 2.29
C LEU A 363 -7.02 -0.11 3.80
N ALA A 364 -7.82 -1.03 4.33
CA ALA A 364 -7.96 -1.22 5.77
C ALA A 364 -6.64 -1.62 6.44
N TYR A 365 -5.88 -2.52 5.81
CA TYR A 365 -4.55 -2.90 6.28
C TYR A 365 -3.57 -1.73 6.21
N LEU A 366 -3.59 -0.96 5.12
CA LEU A 366 -2.77 0.24 5.00
C LEU A 366 -3.10 1.28 6.08
N VAL A 367 -4.39 1.52 6.37
CA VAL A 367 -4.81 2.41 7.45
C VAL A 367 -4.40 1.84 8.81
N ALA A 368 -4.68 0.56 9.07
CA ALA A 368 -4.39 -0.06 10.35
C ALA A 368 -2.89 -0.05 10.67
N HIS A 369 -2.04 -0.18 9.66
CA HIS A 369 -0.60 -0.20 9.86
C HIS A 369 0.01 1.19 9.88
N TYR A 370 -0.27 2.04 8.89
CA TYR A 370 0.44 3.30 8.69
C TYR A 370 -0.25 4.54 9.29
N PHE A 371 -1.41 4.43 9.93
CA PHE A 371 -2.10 5.60 10.48
C PHE A 371 -1.26 6.32 11.55
N SER A 372 -0.59 5.60 12.44
CA SER A 372 0.31 6.18 13.44
C SER A 372 1.55 6.81 12.81
N ALA A 373 2.15 6.15 11.82
CA ALA A 373 3.27 6.69 11.06
C ALA A 373 2.89 7.99 10.34
N LEU A 374 1.72 8.01 9.69
CA LEU A 374 1.20 9.23 9.04
C LEU A 374 0.95 10.36 10.03
N THR A 375 0.41 10.04 11.21
CA THR A 375 0.06 11.07 12.20
C THR A 375 1.26 11.65 12.93
N TYR A 376 2.32 10.88 13.11
CA TYR A 376 3.52 11.33 13.81
C TYR A 376 4.67 11.66 12.85
N GLN A 377 5.12 10.71 12.06
CA GLN A 377 6.34 10.90 11.26
C GLN A 377 6.15 11.89 10.10
N ALA A 378 4.94 12.01 9.54
CA ALA A 378 4.70 13.02 8.52
C ALA A 378 4.81 14.47 9.04
N GLN A 379 4.75 14.70 10.37
CA GLN A 379 5.00 16.02 10.95
C GLN A 379 6.44 16.50 10.72
N ALA A 380 7.39 15.58 10.54
CA ALA A 380 8.77 15.92 10.20
C ALA A 380 8.86 16.77 8.93
N MET A 381 7.89 16.68 8.03
CA MET A 381 7.81 17.53 6.85
C MET A 381 7.81 19.02 7.21
N ALA A 382 7.36 19.42 8.40
CA ALA A 382 7.33 20.81 8.82
C ALA A 382 8.75 21.41 8.90
N TYR A 383 9.72 20.68 9.45
CA TYR A 383 11.11 21.13 9.49
C TYR A 383 11.88 20.76 8.22
N LEU A 384 11.63 19.60 7.61
CA LEU A 384 12.34 19.14 6.42
C LEU A 384 12.02 19.98 5.16
N ILE A 385 10.84 20.58 5.05
CA ILE A 385 10.56 21.51 3.95
C ILE A 385 11.39 22.80 4.14
N SER A 386 11.63 23.20 5.36
CA SER A 386 12.45 24.40 5.69
C SER A 386 13.94 24.15 5.52
N ASP A 387 14.39 22.92 5.78
CA ASP A 387 15.77 22.47 5.64
C ASP A 387 15.84 21.14 4.88
N PRO A 388 15.60 21.14 3.57
CA PRO A 388 15.47 19.90 2.80
C PRO A 388 16.79 19.14 2.64
N LEU A 389 17.92 19.83 2.81
CA LEU A 389 19.25 19.26 2.66
C LEU A 389 19.91 18.88 3.99
N GLY A 390 19.36 19.32 5.13
CA GLY A 390 19.98 19.16 6.45
C GLY A 390 21.28 19.98 6.59
N ASP A 391 21.35 21.14 5.94
CA ASP A 391 22.51 22.03 5.95
C ASP A 391 22.35 23.24 6.91
N GLY A 392 21.29 23.27 7.70
CA GLY A 392 20.95 24.34 8.62
C GLY A 392 20.13 25.46 8.00
N SER A 393 19.61 25.27 6.80
CA SER A 393 18.69 26.20 6.13
C SER A 393 17.40 26.39 6.93
N ASN A 394 16.74 27.53 6.76
CA ASN A 394 15.43 27.80 7.35
C ASN A 394 14.55 28.58 6.36
N LEU A 395 14.21 27.93 5.25
CA LEU A 395 13.54 28.55 4.10
C LEU A 395 12.14 29.09 4.43
N PHE A 396 11.42 28.44 5.35
CA PHE A 396 10.04 28.79 5.70
C PHE A 396 9.87 29.16 7.19
N GLY A 397 10.97 29.27 7.96
CA GLY A 397 10.91 29.60 9.38
C GLY A 397 10.48 28.44 10.29
N THR A 398 10.40 27.24 9.78
CA THR A 398 9.92 26.05 10.52
C THR A 398 11.01 25.01 10.81
N ALA A 399 12.30 25.32 10.57
CA ALA A 399 13.41 24.39 10.79
C ALA A 399 13.53 23.92 12.26
N SER A 400 13.02 24.69 13.23
CA SER A 400 12.97 24.31 14.66
C SER A 400 11.71 23.55 15.07
N ALA A 401 10.81 23.20 14.14
CA ALA A 401 9.63 22.41 14.45
C ALA A 401 10.05 21.00 14.90
N SER A 402 9.23 20.39 15.76
CA SER A 402 9.44 19.04 16.26
C SER A 402 8.17 18.20 16.14
N ILE A 403 8.34 16.88 16.16
CA ILE A 403 7.19 15.96 16.15
C ILE A 403 6.49 16.05 17.49
N ASP A 404 5.18 16.38 17.47
CA ASP A 404 4.32 16.35 18.64
C ASP A 404 3.63 14.97 18.75
N TYR A 405 4.14 14.14 19.65
CA TYR A 405 3.55 12.81 19.95
C TYR A 405 2.33 12.91 20.87
N SER A 406 1.97 14.08 21.35
CA SER A 406 0.84 14.28 22.29
C SER A 406 -0.47 14.69 21.62
N TRP A 407 -0.42 15.13 20.33
CA TRP A 407 -1.58 15.72 19.65
C TRP A 407 -2.74 14.72 19.40
N ILE A 408 -2.46 13.41 19.34
CA ILE A 408 -3.44 12.35 19.28
C ILE A 408 -3.07 11.23 20.25
N SER A 409 -4.03 10.73 21.02
CA SER A 409 -3.74 9.68 22.00
C SER A 409 -3.53 8.32 21.34
N ALA A 410 -2.68 7.47 21.94
CA ALA A 410 -2.48 6.08 21.51
C ALA A 410 -3.80 5.29 21.41
N ASN A 411 -4.75 5.55 22.33
CA ASN A 411 -6.09 4.94 22.27
C ASN A 411 -6.87 5.34 21.03
N ALA A 412 -6.83 6.65 20.67
CA ALA A 412 -7.55 7.12 19.49
C ALA A 412 -6.96 6.50 18.22
N ILE A 413 -5.64 6.45 18.11
CA ILE A 413 -4.95 5.76 16.99
C ILE A 413 -5.41 4.31 16.90
N TRP A 414 -5.37 3.60 18.01
CA TRP A 414 -5.75 2.20 18.06
C TRP A 414 -7.21 1.96 17.66
N TYR A 415 -8.17 2.79 18.11
CA TYR A 415 -9.56 2.69 17.67
C TYR A 415 -9.73 2.95 16.17
N VAL A 416 -8.98 3.89 15.59
CA VAL A 416 -8.99 4.13 14.14
C VAL A 416 -8.48 2.90 13.39
N GLN A 417 -7.38 2.30 13.85
CA GLN A 417 -6.77 1.13 13.23
C GLN A 417 -7.72 -0.09 13.25
N VAL A 418 -8.28 -0.40 14.42
CA VAL A 418 -9.27 -1.49 14.58
C VAL A 418 -10.54 -1.21 13.77
N GLY A 419 -11.05 0.01 13.86
CA GLY A 419 -12.22 0.43 13.09
C GLY A 419 -12.01 0.30 11.59
N ALA A 420 -10.83 0.66 11.09
CA ALA A 420 -10.48 0.52 9.68
C ALA A 420 -10.50 -0.96 9.25
N LEU A 421 -9.91 -1.87 10.03
CA LEU A 421 -9.93 -3.30 9.71
C LEU A 421 -11.37 -3.83 9.64
N ILE A 422 -12.20 -3.53 10.62
CA ILE A 422 -13.60 -3.99 10.65
C ILE A 422 -14.38 -3.42 9.46
N VAL A 423 -14.32 -2.10 9.23
CA VAL A 423 -15.04 -1.43 8.14
C VAL A 423 -14.59 -1.94 6.78
N GLY A 424 -13.28 -2.11 6.56
CA GLY A 424 -12.74 -2.62 5.31
C GLY A 424 -13.23 -4.02 4.97
N HIS A 425 -13.30 -4.92 5.98
CA HIS A 425 -13.81 -6.26 5.79
C HIS A 425 -15.33 -6.28 5.56
N VAL A 426 -16.10 -5.45 6.26
CA VAL A 426 -17.54 -5.29 6.00
C VAL A 426 -17.78 -4.75 4.58
N CYS A 427 -17.00 -3.78 4.13
CA CYS A 427 -17.07 -3.28 2.75
C CYS A 427 -16.74 -4.38 1.72
N GLY A 428 -15.71 -5.19 2.00
CA GLY A 428 -15.38 -6.36 1.18
C GLY A 428 -16.53 -7.36 1.10
N LEU A 429 -17.19 -7.61 2.24
CA LEU A 429 -18.35 -8.50 2.33
C LEU A 429 -19.56 -7.96 1.54
N ILE A 430 -19.85 -6.65 1.62
CA ILE A 430 -20.89 -5.99 0.83
C ILE A 430 -20.63 -6.18 -0.66
N LEU A 431 -19.40 -5.93 -1.10
CA LEU A 431 -19.01 -6.08 -2.51
C LEU A 431 -19.09 -7.52 -2.98
N ALA A 432 -18.67 -8.48 -2.12
CA ALA A 432 -18.75 -9.89 -2.44
C ALA A 432 -20.20 -10.36 -2.58
N HIS A 433 -21.07 -9.96 -1.65
CA HIS A 433 -22.48 -10.28 -1.69
C HIS A 433 -23.18 -9.71 -2.93
N ASP A 434 -22.96 -8.42 -3.22
CA ASP A 434 -23.55 -7.75 -4.38
C ASP A 434 -23.07 -8.37 -5.71
N ARG A 435 -21.79 -8.77 -5.79
CA ARG A 435 -21.24 -9.46 -6.96
C ARG A 435 -21.80 -10.86 -7.11
N ALA A 436 -21.95 -11.61 -6.01
CA ALA A 436 -22.53 -12.94 -6.06
C ALA A 436 -23.97 -12.92 -6.54
N LEU A 437 -24.79 -11.97 -6.07
CA LEU A 437 -26.16 -11.77 -6.54
C LEU A 437 -26.25 -11.46 -8.04
N ALA A 438 -25.22 -10.83 -8.62
CA ALA A 438 -25.16 -10.56 -10.05
C ALA A 438 -24.66 -11.77 -10.88
N LEU A 439 -23.93 -12.70 -10.26
CA LEU A 439 -23.27 -13.80 -10.94
C LEU A 439 -24.07 -15.11 -10.88
N TYR A 440 -24.71 -15.38 -9.74
CA TYR A 440 -25.47 -16.60 -9.51
C TYR A 440 -26.96 -16.42 -9.84
N ARG A 441 -27.63 -17.51 -10.24
CA ARG A 441 -29.01 -17.48 -10.75
C ARG A 441 -30.04 -17.00 -9.75
N ASP A 442 -29.84 -17.32 -8.47
CA ASP A 442 -30.77 -16.95 -7.40
C ASP A 442 -30.04 -16.52 -6.12
N ALA A 443 -30.74 -15.80 -5.25
CA ALA A 443 -30.18 -15.25 -4.02
C ALA A 443 -29.72 -16.34 -3.03
N ARG A 444 -30.32 -17.54 -3.08
CA ARG A 444 -29.95 -18.65 -2.19
C ARG A 444 -28.61 -19.26 -2.63
N ALA A 445 -28.41 -19.48 -3.94
CA ALA A 445 -27.14 -19.93 -4.48
C ALA A 445 -26.04 -18.89 -4.25
N ALA A 446 -26.34 -17.60 -4.49
CA ALA A 446 -25.43 -16.49 -4.19
C ALA A 446 -25.01 -16.48 -2.73
N THR A 447 -25.92 -16.62 -1.78
CA THR A 447 -25.61 -16.64 -0.34
C THR A 447 -24.76 -17.88 0.04
N ARG A 448 -25.12 -19.06 -0.46
CA ARG A 448 -24.36 -20.30 -0.19
C ARG A 448 -22.94 -20.24 -0.71
N SER A 449 -22.73 -19.66 -1.89
CA SER A 449 -21.38 -19.53 -2.48
C SER A 449 -20.42 -18.73 -1.60
N GLN A 450 -20.94 -17.87 -0.71
CA GLN A 450 -20.13 -16.97 0.12
C GLN A 450 -19.79 -17.53 1.49
N TYR A 451 -20.31 -18.70 1.91
CA TYR A 451 -19.99 -19.24 3.24
C TYR A 451 -18.48 -19.47 3.43
N TRP A 452 -17.81 -20.03 2.44
CA TRP A 452 -16.36 -20.21 2.48
C TRP A 452 -15.60 -18.86 2.48
N MET A 453 -16.09 -17.92 1.68
CA MET A 453 -15.49 -16.58 1.68
C MET A 453 -15.66 -15.89 3.04
N LEU A 454 -16.81 -16.05 3.71
CA LEU A 454 -17.04 -15.53 5.05
C LEU A 454 -16.07 -16.17 6.06
N VAL A 455 -15.87 -17.49 6.02
CA VAL A 455 -14.90 -18.17 6.91
C VAL A 455 -13.49 -17.62 6.70
N VAL A 456 -13.06 -17.45 5.44
CA VAL A 456 -11.77 -16.87 5.10
C VAL A 456 -11.69 -15.41 5.60
N MET A 457 -12.73 -14.61 5.41
CA MET A 457 -12.76 -13.22 5.87
C MET A 457 -12.69 -13.10 7.40
N VAL A 458 -13.42 -13.95 8.14
CA VAL A 458 -13.32 -13.99 9.61
C VAL A 458 -11.90 -14.35 10.03
N GLY A 459 -11.29 -15.35 9.38
CA GLY A 459 -9.90 -15.72 9.63
C GLY A 459 -8.93 -14.57 9.36
N PHE A 460 -9.08 -13.88 8.23
CA PHE A 460 -8.25 -12.71 7.88
C PHE A 460 -8.41 -11.56 8.88
N THR A 461 -9.64 -11.24 9.26
CA THR A 461 -9.90 -10.17 10.22
C THR A 461 -9.27 -10.49 11.58
N SER A 462 -9.43 -11.74 12.04
CA SER A 462 -8.83 -12.20 13.28
C SER A 462 -7.31 -12.18 13.22
N LEU A 463 -6.72 -12.59 12.09
CA LEU A 463 -5.27 -12.50 11.85
C LEU A 463 -4.80 -11.04 11.88
N GLY A 464 -5.47 -10.14 11.16
CA GLY A 464 -5.12 -8.70 11.13
C GLY A 464 -5.17 -8.05 12.51
N LEU A 465 -6.20 -8.35 13.31
CA LEU A 465 -6.32 -7.86 14.68
C LEU A 465 -5.26 -8.47 15.61
N TRP A 466 -4.92 -9.75 15.41
CA TRP A 466 -3.84 -10.39 16.14
C TRP A 466 -2.48 -9.75 15.81
N LEU A 467 -2.19 -9.53 14.52
CA LEU A 467 -0.97 -8.84 14.08
C LEU A 467 -0.86 -7.44 14.68
N LEU A 468 -1.95 -6.66 14.65
CA LEU A 468 -1.99 -5.33 15.24
C LEU A 468 -1.73 -5.38 16.75
N SER A 469 -2.28 -6.38 17.45
CA SER A 469 -2.08 -6.54 18.90
C SER A 469 -0.68 -7.07 19.27
N ALA A 470 -0.06 -7.88 18.41
CA ALA A 470 1.27 -8.41 18.62
C ALA A 470 2.37 -7.35 18.41
N ALA A 471 2.18 -6.46 17.46
CA ALA A 471 3.10 -5.35 17.19
C ALA A 471 3.06 -4.25 18.29
N SER A 472 2.07 -4.26 19.18
CA SER A 472 1.92 -3.31 20.29
C SER A 472 2.53 -3.80 21.61
N GLN A 473 3.23 -4.92 21.64
CA GLN A 473 3.98 -5.47 22.79
C GLN A 473 5.44 -5.14 22.71
#